data_37800660d926479a32363e6adbf088c4
#
_entry.id   37800660d926479a32363e6adbf088c4
#
_cell.length_a   1.000
_cell.length_b   1.000
_cell.length_c   1.000
_cell.angle_alpha   90.00
_cell.angle_beta   90.00
_cell.angle_gamma   90.00
#
_symmetry.space_group_name_H-M   'P 1'
#
loop_
_entity.id
_entity.type
_entity.pdbx_description
1 polymer ?
#
loop_
_entity_poly.entity_id
_entity_poly.type
_entity_poly.pdbx_seq_one_letter_code
_entity_poly.pdbx_strand_id
1 'polypeptide(L)'
;IHLAAVEGTSICIGSDCMLSHDINIRTTDSHSIVNLKGDRINPSQNVNIGNHVWIGLGSVVLKGSWVPDNSIVGARSVFTASKAIFSNCIYAGVPAKKVQDNINWTRERIKEKKI
;
A
#
# COMPACT_ATOMS: atom_id res chain seq x y z
N ILE A 1 -11.90 -3.62 6.44
CA ILE A 1 -10.91 -2.60 6.05
C ILE A 1 -10.91 -1.51 7.10
N HIS A 2 -9.76 -1.19 7.58
CA HIS A 2 -9.56 -0.11 8.53
C HIS A 2 -8.77 1.02 7.89
N LEU A 3 -9.38 2.21 7.82
CA LEU A 3 -8.76 3.41 7.27
C LEU A 3 -8.59 4.43 8.40
N ALA A 4 -7.37 4.89 8.64
CA ALA A 4 -7.10 5.91 9.64
C ALA A 4 -6.37 7.09 9.02
N ALA A 5 -7.11 8.16 8.74
CA ALA A 5 -6.59 9.44 8.24
C ALA A 5 -6.78 10.49 9.32
N VAL A 6 -5.70 10.96 9.91
CA VAL A 6 -5.73 11.88 11.03
C VAL A 6 -4.70 13.02 10.86
N GLU A 7 -4.75 14.01 11.75
CA GLU A 7 -3.81 15.13 11.79
C GLU A 7 -3.73 15.91 10.47
N GLY A 8 -4.89 16.12 9.84
CA GLY A 8 -4.98 16.90 8.60
C GLY A 8 -4.45 16.17 7.36
N THR A 9 -4.18 14.88 7.45
CA THR A 9 -3.75 14.07 6.32
C THR A 9 -4.91 13.33 5.66
N SER A 10 -4.65 12.75 4.51
CA SER A 10 -5.67 12.07 3.71
C SER A 10 -5.18 10.72 3.19
N ILE A 11 -6.15 9.84 2.95
CA ILE A 11 -5.96 8.61 2.19
C ILE A 11 -6.73 8.79 0.89
N CYS A 12 -6.00 8.70 -0.24
CA CYS A 12 -6.60 8.76 -1.56
C CYS A 12 -6.46 7.40 -2.22
N ILE A 13 -7.58 6.84 -2.64
CA ILE A 13 -7.63 5.56 -3.34
C ILE A 13 -8.19 5.81 -4.72
N GLY A 14 -7.47 5.40 -5.76
CA GLY A 14 -7.90 5.57 -7.13
C GLY A 14 -9.09 4.71 -7.50
N SER A 15 -9.36 4.65 -8.79
CA SER A 15 -10.51 3.90 -9.31
C SER A 15 -10.16 2.43 -9.57
N ASP A 16 -11.20 1.59 -9.56
CA ASP A 16 -11.11 0.17 -9.91
C ASP A 16 -10.09 -0.61 -9.07
N CYS A 17 -10.01 -0.30 -7.79
CA CYS A 17 -9.15 -1.00 -6.86
C CYS A 17 -9.87 -2.19 -6.23
N MET A 18 -9.11 -3.20 -5.85
CA MET A 18 -9.61 -4.37 -5.13
C MET A 18 -8.86 -4.52 -3.82
N LEU A 19 -9.58 -4.40 -2.73
CA LEU A 19 -9.04 -4.52 -1.38
C LEU A 19 -9.61 -5.78 -0.74
N SER A 20 -8.73 -6.71 -0.40
CA SER A 20 -9.12 -7.95 0.27
C SER A 20 -9.48 -7.71 1.73
N HIS A 21 -9.63 -8.77 2.50
CA HIS A 21 -10.01 -8.68 3.91
C HIS A 21 -8.84 -8.23 4.80
N ASP A 22 -9.16 -7.60 5.92
CA ASP A 22 -8.21 -7.24 6.97
C ASP A 22 -7.09 -6.31 6.49
N ILE A 23 -7.44 -5.37 5.64
CA ILE A 23 -6.53 -4.34 5.18
C ILE A 23 -6.52 -3.18 6.17
N ASN A 24 -5.34 -2.69 6.51
CA ASN A 24 -5.14 -1.47 7.29
C ASN A 24 -4.36 -0.45 6.47
N ILE A 25 -4.92 0.75 6.34
CA ILE A 25 -4.27 1.89 5.68
C ILE A 25 -4.22 3.04 6.67
N ARG A 26 -3.03 3.58 6.93
CA ARG A 26 -2.83 4.55 8.00
C ARG A 26 -1.94 5.69 7.55
N THR A 27 -2.34 6.92 7.93
CA THR A 27 -1.53 8.11 7.72
C THR A 27 -0.70 8.47 8.95
N THR A 28 -0.82 7.73 10.03
CA THR A 28 -0.24 8.06 11.33
C THR A 28 0.34 6.83 12.03
N ASP A 29 1.30 7.06 12.90
CA ASP A 29 1.79 6.05 13.85
C ASP A 29 0.99 6.06 15.16
N SER A 30 -0.05 6.87 15.27
CA SER A 30 -0.95 7.06 16.43
C SER A 30 -0.33 7.82 17.59
N HIS A 31 0.94 7.65 17.86
CA HIS A 31 1.64 8.32 18.96
C HIS A 31 2.92 8.97 18.48
N SER A 32 3.40 9.93 19.28
CA SER A 32 4.60 10.66 18.92
C SER A 32 5.87 9.85 19.23
N ILE A 33 6.74 9.77 18.23
CA ILE A 33 8.13 9.37 18.44
C ILE A 33 8.94 10.65 18.55
N VAL A 34 9.72 10.76 19.61
CA VAL A 34 10.49 11.97 19.90
C VAL A 34 11.98 11.67 19.90
N ASN A 35 12.78 12.66 19.50
CA ASN A 35 14.23 12.58 19.68
C ASN A 35 14.58 12.81 21.15
N LEU A 36 15.87 12.77 21.48
CA LEU A 36 16.31 12.93 22.86
C LEU A 36 16.09 14.36 23.39
N LYS A 37 15.78 15.32 22.54
CA LYS A 37 15.42 16.69 22.93
C LYS A 37 13.93 16.87 23.16
N GLY A 38 13.12 15.84 22.88
CA GLY A 38 11.68 15.88 23.05
C GLY A 38 10.91 16.37 21.81
N ASP A 39 11.59 16.57 20.68
CA ASP A 39 10.95 16.98 19.44
C ASP A 39 10.36 15.80 18.71
N ARG A 40 9.14 15.93 18.22
CA ARG A 40 8.49 14.87 17.44
C ARG A 40 9.16 14.68 16.08
N ILE A 41 9.49 13.45 15.74
CA ILE A 41 10.17 13.09 14.49
C ILE A 41 9.35 12.22 13.55
N ASN A 42 8.12 11.89 13.92
CA ASN A 42 7.25 11.02 13.11
C ASN A 42 5.94 11.70 12.69
N PRO A 43 5.97 12.74 11.86
CA PRO A 43 4.74 13.38 11.42
C PRO A 43 3.87 12.41 10.64
N SER A 44 2.55 12.64 10.68
CA SER A 44 1.62 11.95 9.79
C SER A 44 1.87 12.35 8.35
N GLN A 45 1.61 11.43 7.42
CA GLN A 45 1.82 11.65 5.99
C GLN A 45 0.68 11.05 5.20
N ASN A 46 0.32 11.71 4.10
CA ASN A 46 -0.72 11.20 3.20
C ASN A 46 -0.36 9.83 2.64
N VAL A 47 -1.39 9.05 2.36
CA VAL A 47 -1.28 7.80 1.63
C VAL A 47 -2.00 7.92 0.31
N ASN A 48 -1.35 7.50 -0.76
CA ASN A 48 -1.94 7.49 -2.09
C ASN A 48 -1.88 6.08 -2.67
N ILE A 49 -3.01 5.61 -3.12
CA ILE A 49 -3.14 4.34 -3.82
C ILE A 49 -3.64 4.67 -5.22
N GLY A 50 -2.92 4.24 -6.24
CA GLY A 50 -3.23 4.53 -7.62
C GLY A 50 -4.49 3.85 -8.12
N ASN A 51 -4.66 3.83 -9.43
CA ASN A 51 -5.79 3.19 -10.07
C ASN A 51 -5.50 1.72 -10.32
N HIS A 52 -6.52 0.90 -10.24
CA HIS A 52 -6.42 -0.52 -10.55
C HIS A 52 -5.33 -1.22 -9.71
N VAL A 53 -5.41 -1.03 -8.41
CA VAL A 53 -4.49 -1.64 -7.45
C VAL A 53 -5.22 -2.75 -6.69
N TRP A 54 -4.56 -3.89 -6.58
CA TRP A 54 -5.03 -5.01 -5.77
C TRP A 54 -4.19 -5.10 -4.50
N ILE A 55 -4.84 -4.93 -3.34
CA ILE A 55 -4.18 -5.10 -2.05
C ILE A 55 -4.62 -6.42 -1.46
N GLY A 56 -3.66 -7.30 -1.25
CA GLY A 56 -3.89 -8.65 -0.77
C GLY A 56 -4.29 -8.74 0.69
N LEU A 57 -4.85 -9.87 1.06
CA LEU A 57 -5.36 -10.17 2.40
C LEU A 57 -4.37 -9.81 3.51
N GLY A 58 -4.86 -9.11 4.53
CA GLY A 58 -4.11 -8.84 5.74
C GLY A 58 -2.94 -7.87 5.58
N SER A 59 -2.88 -7.15 4.47
CA SER A 59 -1.80 -6.20 4.23
C SER A 59 -1.99 -4.89 4.99
N VAL A 60 -0.89 -4.21 5.23
CA VAL A 60 -0.85 -2.90 5.89
C VAL A 60 -0.16 -1.92 4.94
N VAL A 61 -0.77 -0.75 4.77
CA VAL A 61 -0.19 0.36 4.00
C VAL A 61 0.07 1.50 4.99
N LEU A 62 1.32 1.84 5.16
CA LEU A 62 1.76 2.82 6.15
C LEU A 62 1.87 4.22 5.56
N LYS A 63 1.95 5.20 6.46
CA LYS A 63 2.03 6.62 6.10
C LYS A 63 3.10 6.90 5.06
N GLY A 64 2.84 7.87 4.20
CA GLY A 64 3.77 8.27 3.15
C GLY A 64 3.86 7.32 1.97
N SER A 65 3.08 6.26 1.97
CA SER A 65 3.09 5.28 0.88
C SER A 65 2.40 5.82 -0.37
N TRP A 66 2.92 5.43 -1.50
CA TRP A 66 2.27 5.59 -2.79
C TRP A 66 2.31 4.25 -3.52
N VAL A 67 1.16 3.60 -3.62
CA VAL A 67 1.05 2.35 -4.37
C VAL A 67 0.73 2.69 -5.82
N PRO A 68 1.59 2.29 -6.77
CA PRO A 68 1.42 2.70 -8.17
C PRO A 68 0.29 1.96 -8.87
N ASP A 69 -0.10 2.50 -10.03
CA ASP A 69 -1.19 1.95 -10.84
C ASP A 69 -0.90 0.52 -11.30
N ASN A 70 -1.97 -0.23 -11.52
CA ASN A 70 -1.92 -1.59 -12.09
C ASN A 70 -1.01 -2.54 -11.33
N SER A 71 -0.90 -2.36 -10.04
CA SER A 71 0.05 -3.10 -9.20
C SER A 71 -0.67 -3.90 -8.14
N ILE A 72 0.06 -4.81 -7.55
CA ILE A 72 -0.43 -5.73 -6.52
C ILE A 72 0.44 -5.59 -5.28
N VAL A 73 -0.20 -5.48 -4.13
CA VAL A 73 0.45 -5.66 -2.84
C VAL A 73 0.10 -7.07 -2.38
N GLY A 74 1.09 -7.93 -2.26
CA GLY A 74 0.89 -9.33 -1.88
C GLY A 74 0.27 -9.47 -0.49
N ALA A 75 -0.37 -10.62 -0.25
CA ALA A 75 -1.02 -10.87 1.03
C ALA A 75 -0.04 -10.74 2.21
N ARG A 76 -0.52 -10.16 3.31
CA ARG A 76 0.22 -9.97 4.57
C ARG A 76 1.52 -9.20 4.41
N SER A 77 1.57 -8.33 3.44
CA SER A 77 2.70 -7.42 3.24
C SER A 77 2.51 -6.13 4.02
N VAL A 78 3.62 -5.48 4.30
CA VAL A 78 3.63 -4.13 4.89
C VAL A 78 4.24 -3.20 3.87
N PHE A 79 3.40 -2.41 3.21
CA PHE A 79 3.85 -1.43 2.21
C PHE A 79 4.21 -0.14 2.92
N THR A 80 5.42 0.33 2.69
CA THR A 80 5.93 1.58 3.26
C THR A 80 6.21 2.57 2.14
N ALA A 81 6.52 3.80 2.51
CA ALA A 81 6.93 4.81 1.55
C ALA A 81 8.07 4.28 0.68
N SER A 82 7.98 4.47 -0.62
CA SER A 82 8.97 4.00 -1.57
C SER A 82 9.42 5.14 -2.46
N LYS A 83 10.71 5.18 -2.73
CA LYS A 83 11.32 6.14 -3.66
C LYS A 83 11.30 5.67 -5.10
N ALA A 84 11.23 4.36 -5.32
CA ALA A 84 11.24 3.77 -6.64
C ALA A 84 9.93 3.03 -6.85
N ILE A 85 8.94 3.74 -7.36
CA ILE A 85 7.59 3.25 -7.52
C ILE A 85 7.35 3.00 -8.99
N PHE A 86 7.24 1.74 -9.35
CA PHE A 86 6.96 1.32 -10.72
C PHE A 86 5.58 0.71 -10.80
N SER A 87 4.79 1.15 -11.77
CA SER A 87 3.50 0.54 -12.06
C SER A 87 3.67 -0.86 -12.66
N ASN A 88 2.59 -1.61 -12.70
CA ASN A 88 2.58 -2.96 -13.28
C ASN A 88 3.56 -3.91 -12.59
N CYS A 89 3.59 -3.86 -11.27
CA CYS A 89 4.50 -4.65 -10.45
C CYS A 89 3.77 -5.33 -9.30
N ILE A 90 4.36 -6.40 -8.80
CA ILE A 90 3.98 -7.01 -7.53
C ILE A 90 4.99 -6.56 -6.48
N TYR A 91 4.45 -6.07 -5.37
CA TYR A 91 5.22 -5.73 -4.17
C TYR A 91 4.80 -6.66 -3.06
N ALA A 92 5.76 -7.28 -2.40
CA ALA A 92 5.45 -8.21 -1.31
C ALA A 92 6.54 -8.22 -0.26
N GLY A 93 6.17 -8.61 0.95
CA GLY A 93 7.08 -8.76 2.08
C GLY A 93 6.90 -7.71 3.16
N VAL A 94 7.78 -7.76 4.16
CA VAL A 94 7.80 -6.83 5.31
C VAL A 94 9.24 -6.35 5.52
N PRO A 95 9.59 -5.14 5.04
CA PRO A 95 8.80 -4.24 4.22
C PRO A 95 8.60 -4.77 2.80
N ALA A 96 7.50 -4.38 2.16
CA ALA A 96 7.20 -4.81 0.81
C ALA A 96 8.23 -4.27 -0.19
N LYS A 97 8.67 -5.14 -1.08
CA LYS A 97 9.61 -4.82 -2.15
C LYS A 97 9.11 -5.38 -3.46
N LYS A 98 9.56 -4.80 -4.56
CA LYS A 98 9.21 -5.31 -5.87
C LYS A 98 9.75 -6.72 -6.05
N VAL A 99 8.86 -7.68 -6.29
CA VAL A 99 9.23 -9.09 -6.51
C VAL A 99 9.01 -9.52 -7.95
N GLN A 100 8.20 -8.79 -8.69
CA GLN A 100 7.97 -9.07 -10.11
C GLN A 100 7.52 -7.80 -10.81
N ASP A 101 7.94 -7.61 -12.06
CA ASP A 101 7.54 -6.51 -12.90
C ASP A 101 6.80 -7.02 -14.15
N ASN A 102 6.34 -6.09 -14.98
CA ASN A 102 5.66 -6.39 -16.25
C ASN A 102 4.44 -7.28 -16.07
N ILE A 103 3.63 -7.01 -15.05
CA ILE A 103 2.37 -7.70 -14.80
C ILE A 103 1.19 -6.73 -14.84
N ASN A 104 0.03 -7.29 -14.91
CA ASN A 104 -1.23 -6.64 -14.59
C ASN A 104 -2.10 -7.69 -13.91
N TRP A 105 -3.30 -7.30 -13.50
CA TRP A 105 -4.21 -8.23 -12.85
C TRP A 105 -5.62 -8.03 -13.34
N THR A 106 -6.44 -9.04 -13.19
CA THR A 106 -7.86 -8.99 -13.51
C THR A 106 -8.64 -9.80 -12.50
N ARG A 107 -9.90 -9.43 -12.27
CA ARG A 107 -10.80 -10.18 -11.41
C ARG A 107 -11.24 -11.49 -12.01
N GLU A 108 -11.10 -11.63 -13.31
CA GLU A 108 -11.46 -12.85 -14.02
C GLU A 108 -10.49 -13.98 -13.68
N ARG A 109 -11.02 -15.17 -13.55
CA ARG A 109 -10.20 -16.38 -13.47
C ARG A 109 -9.98 -16.89 -14.89
N ILE A 110 -8.95 -16.37 -15.53
CA ILE A 110 -8.62 -16.71 -16.90
C ILE A 110 -8.14 -18.16 -16.96
N LYS A 111 -8.69 -18.88 -17.93
CA LYS A 111 -8.32 -20.28 -18.12
C LYS A 111 -6.86 -20.40 -18.56
N GLU A 112 -6.13 -21.28 -17.90
CA GLU A 112 -4.75 -21.54 -18.23
C GLU A 112 -4.58 -22.02 -19.67
N LYS A 113 -3.57 -21.51 -20.36
CA LYS A 113 -3.25 -22.01 -21.70
C LYS A 113 -2.68 -23.41 -21.58
N LYS A 114 -3.30 -24.34 -22.34
CA LYS A 114 -2.73 -25.66 -22.54
C LYS A 114 -1.78 -25.60 -23.73
N ILE A 115 -0.61 -26.11 -23.52
CA ILE A 115 0.39 -26.21 -24.58
C ILE A 115 0.28 -27.60 -25.22
#